data_0fbc54f1d2b10da855b3b839d530674a
#
_entry.id   0fbc54f1d2b10da855b3b839d530674a
#
_cell.length_a   1.000
_cell.length_b   1.000
_cell.length_c   1.000
_cell.angle_alpha   90.00
_cell.angle_beta   90.00
_cell.angle_gamma   90.00
#
_symmetry.space_group_name_H-M   'P 1'
#
loop_
_entity.id
_entity.type
_entity.pdbx_description
1 polymer ?
#
loop_
_entity_poly.entity_id
_entity_poly.type
_entity_poly.pdbx_seq_one_letter_code
_entity_poly.pdbx_strand_id
1 'polypeptide(L)'
;MKLLFTVNTYIPKRDGVQFVTKYLAEGLVKKGHSVDLITRQCKELTEVDDEVINGVHVIRWNANTYHTMHKGDKEGYQKFILENAVNYDCMVAVGTQTSFVDWMLPIIDQVQCRKILYLHSIWDFKYHKNDFDSINNLCKKVWANVRWKIYYNKWGKAFKKFDNVIQLHQFDYAYTYFKNKYDIESIVIEN
;
A
#
# COMPACT_ATOMS: atom_id res chain seq x y z
N MET A 1 20.63 -6.79 1.01
CA MET A 1 19.61 -6.21 1.90
C MET A 1 18.47 -7.19 2.06
N LYS A 2 17.82 -7.19 3.22
CA LYS A 2 16.58 -7.92 3.47
C LYS A 2 15.40 -6.94 3.45
N LEU A 3 14.44 -7.15 2.57
CA LEU A 3 13.35 -6.22 2.29
C LEU A 3 12.01 -6.87 2.61
N LEU A 4 11.08 -6.11 3.22
CA LEU A 4 9.71 -6.53 3.47
C LEU A 4 8.75 -5.69 2.62
N PHE A 5 8.03 -6.32 1.71
CA PHE A 5 6.96 -5.68 0.96
C PHE A 5 5.60 -5.98 1.59
N THR A 6 4.70 -5.00 1.58
CA THR A 6 3.30 -5.23 1.92
C THR A 6 2.42 -4.70 0.79
N VAL A 7 1.67 -5.59 0.15
CA VAL A 7 0.82 -5.28 -1.00
C VAL A 7 -0.53 -5.97 -0.90
N ASN A 8 -1.59 -5.31 -1.33
CA ASN A 8 -2.94 -5.85 -1.19
C ASN A 8 -3.19 -7.10 -2.03
N THR A 9 -2.58 -7.19 -3.20
CA THR A 9 -2.75 -8.31 -4.15
C THR A 9 -1.41 -8.77 -4.71
N TYR A 10 -1.25 -10.09 -4.85
CA TYR A 10 -0.12 -10.72 -5.50
C TYR A 10 -0.59 -11.91 -6.32
N ILE A 11 0.33 -12.59 -7.04
CA ILE A 11 -0.01 -13.79 -7.83
C ILE A 11 -0.82 -14.79 -6.98
N PRO A 12 -1.87 -15.43 -7.51
CA PRO A 12 -2.29 -15.50 -8.92
C PRO A 12 -3.13 -14.33 -9.41
N LYS A 13 -3.58 -13.44 -8.52
CA LYS A 13 -4.38 -12.29 -8.89
C LYS A 13 -3.58 -11.32 -9.74
N ARG A 14 -4.20 -10.76 -10.79
CA ARG A 14 -3.53 -9.87 -11.75
C ARG A 14 -4.20 -8.50 -11.75
N ASP A 15 -3.42 -7.48 -11.39
CA ASP A 15 -3.79 -6.06 -11.50
C ASP A 15 -2.52 -5.21 -11.71
N GLY A 16 -2.68 -3.94 -12.03
CA GLY A 16 -1.54 -3.06 -12.35
C GLY A 16 -0.55 -2.92 -11.20
N VAL A 17 -1.05 -2.74 -9.96
CA VAL A 17 -0.21 -2.62 -8.77
C VAL A 17 0.56 -3.90 -8.50
N GLN A 18 -0.11 -5.05 -8.65
CA GLN A 18 0.50 -6.36 -8.49
C GLN A 18 1.63 -6.58 -9.50
N PHE A 19 1.43 -6.24 -10.78
CA PHE A 19 2.46 -6.41 -11.79
C PHE A 19 3.71 -5.58 -11.47
N VAL A 20 3.56 -4.31 -11.15
CA VAL A 20 4.68 -3.45 -10.79
C VAL A 20 5.41 -3.99 -9.56
N THR A 21 4.67 -4.34 -8.50
CA THR A 21 5.26 -4.91 -7.28
C THR A 21 6.00 -6.22 -7.56
N LYS A 22 5.43 -7.07 -8.41
CA LYS A 22 6.06 -8.33 -8.84
C LYS A 22 7.41 -8.08 -9.52
N TYR A 23 7.43 -7.24 -10.55
CA TYR A 23 8.68 -6.97 -11.27
C TYR A 23 9.74 -6.33 -10.37
N LEU A 24 9.34 -5.44 -9.46
CA LEU A 24 10.25 -4.83 -8.51
C LEU A 24 10.81 -5.86 -7.53
N ALA A 25 9.96 -6.68 -6.91
CA ALA A 25 10.38 -7.70 -5.95
C ALA A 25 11.29 -8.76 -6.59
N GLU A 26 10.89 -9.32 -7.74
CA GLU A 26 11.71 -10.30 -8.48
C GLU A 26 13.02 -9.69 -9.02
N GLY A 27 12.97 -8.42 -9.44
CA GLY A 27 14.17 -7.70 -9.87
C GLY A 27 15.18 -7.50 -8.75
N LEU A 28 14.70 -7.23 -7.52
CA LEU A 28 15.54 -7.11 -6.34
C LEU A 28 16.15 -8.46 -5.94
N VAL A 29 15.39 -9.55 -6.02
CA VAL A 29 15.92 -10.91 -5.81
C VAL A 29 17.02 -11.23 -6.83
N LYS A 30 16.83 -10.92 -8.11
CA LYS A 30 17.86 -11.11 -9.16
C LYS A 30 19.14 -10.29 -8.90
N LYS A 31 19.03 -9.19 -8.17
CA LYS A 31 20.17 -8.36 -7.72
C LYS A 31 20.81 -8.85 -6.42
N GLY A 32 20.39 -10.00 -5.89
CA GLY A 32 20.96 -10.61 -4.68
C GLY A 32 20.39 -10.09 -3.37
N HIS A 33 19.22 -9.44 -3.38
CA HIS A 33 18.51 -9.06 -2.16
C HIS A 33 17.56 -10.19 -1.73
N SER A 34 17.32 -10.32 -0.42
CA SER A 34 16.26 -11.16 0.13
C SER A 34 14.96 -10.34 0.20
N VAL A 35 13.87 -10.88 -0.32
CA VAL A 35 12.58 -10.19 -0.36
C VAL A 35 11.49 -11.09 0.22
N ASP A 36 10.92 -10.63 1.33
CA ASP A 36 9.68 -11.17 1.89
C ASP A 36 8.53 -10.24 1.48
N LEU A 37 7.37 -10.82 1.12
CA LEU A 37 6.21 -10.06 0.63
C LEU A 37 4.94 -10.54 1.32
N ILE A 38 4.32 -9.67 2.10
CA ILE A 38 3.01 -9.91 2.71
C ILE A 38 1.92 -9.48 1.74
N THR A 39 1.00 -10.41 1.47
CA THR A 39 -0.20 -10.15 0.66
C THR A 39 -1.40 -10.85 1.25
N ARG A 40 -2.60 -10.52 0.81
CA ARG A 40 -3.80 -11.18 1.28
C ARG A 40 -3.93 -12.59 0.74
N GLN A 41 -4.58 -13.46 1.51
CA GLN A 41 -5.00 -14.77 1.06
C GLN A 41 -5.88 -14.68 -0.20
N CYS A 42 -5.77 -15.65 -1.06
CA CYS A 42 -6.56 -15.79 -2.27
C CYS A 42 -7.40 -17.06 -2.17
N LYS A 43 -8.67 -17.00 -2.55
CA LYS A 43 -9.58 -18.16 -2.48
C LYS A 43 -9.11 -19.34 -3.34
N GLU A 44 -8.33 -19.05 -4.38
CA GLU A 44 -7.77 -20.05 -5.30
C GLU A 44 -6.55 -20.78 -4.70
N LEU A 45 -6.03 -20.31 -3.56
CA LEU A 45 -4.86 -20.86 -2.85
C LEU A 45 -5.20 -21.07 -1.37
N THR A 46 -6.23 -21.85 -1.09
CA THR A 46 -6.85 -21.97 0.24
C THR A 46 -5.98 -22.63 1.31
N GLU A 47 -4.83 -23.18 0.97
CA GLU A 47 -4.01 -23.99 1.88
C GLU A 47 -2.55 -23.53 2.02
N VAL A 48 -2.13 -22.44 1.35
CA VAL A 48 -0.73 -22.02 1.36
C VAL A 48 -0.61 -20.67 2.07
N ASP A 49 -0.14 -20.71 3.30
CA ASP A 49 0.12 -19.50 4.10
C ASP A 49 1.49 -18.90 3.80
N ASP A 50 2.39 -19.69 3.20
CA ASP A 50 3.78 -19.35 2.95
C ASP A 50 4.33 -20.09 1.73
N GLU A 51 4.87 -19.36 0.76
CA GLU A 51 5.37 -19.91 -0.49
C GLU A 51 6.53 -19.09 -1.08
N VAL A 52 7.33 -19.70 -1.94
CA VAL A 52 8.39 -18.98 -2.70
C VAL A 52 8.01 -18.91 -4.17
N ILE A 53 7.82 -17.69 -4.68
CA ILE A 53 7.50 -17.44 -6.09
C ILE A 53 8.64 -16.65 -6.72
N ASN A 54 9.33 -17.25 -7.68
CA ASN A 54 10.46 -16.63 -8.40
C ASN A 54 11.54 -16.04 -7.46
N GLY A 55 11.77 -16.70 -6.32
CA GLY A 55 12.73 -16.30 -5.30
C GLY A 55 12.19 -15.27 -4.28
N VAL A 56 10.98 -14.76 -4.45
CA VAL A 56 10.29 -13.93 -3.47
C VAL A 56 9.56 -14.83 -2.49
N HIS A 57 9.83 -14.68 -1.19
CA HIS A 57 9.11 -15.36 -0.13
C HIS A 57 7.78 -14.65 0.14
N VAL A 58 6.66 -15.31 -0.13
CA VAL A 58 5.31 -14.73 -0.10
C VAL A 58 4.56 -15.24 1.12
N ILE A 59 4.21 -14.33 2.01
CA ILE A 59 3.43 -14.59 3.23
C ILE A 59 1.98 -14.17 2.97
N ARG A 60 1.06 -15.12 3.02
CA ARG A 60 -0.35 -14.85 2.78
C ARG A 60 -1.08 -14.60 4.08
N TRP A 61 -1.70 -13.44 4.18
CA TRP A 61 -2.36 -12.97 5.39
C TRP A 61 -3.88 -12.94 5.25
N ASN A 62 -4.58 -13.32 6.32
CA ASN A 62 -6.03 -13.17 6.37
C ASN A 62 -6.39 -11.69 6.43
N ALA A 63 -6.57 -11.09 5.26
CA ALA A 63 -6.94 -9.69 5.10
C ALA A 63 -7.89 -9.54 3.92
N ASN A 64 -8.92 -8.72 4.09
CA ASN A 64 -9.86 -8.38 3.03
C ASN A 64 -10.28 -6.92 3.15
N THR A 65 -10.47 -6.28 2.00
CA THR A 65 -10.98 -4.91 1.91
C THR A 65 -12.32 -4.94 1.18
N TYR A 66 -13.36 -4.53 1.90
CA TYR A 66 -14.69 -4.36 1.34
C TYR A 66 -15.09 -2.88 1.46
N HIS A 67 -15.19 -2.20 0.33
CA HIS A 67 -15.28 -0.73 0.25
C HIS A 67 -14.10 -0.06 0.98
N THR A 68 -14.30 0.38 2.21
CA THR A 68 -13.26 1.04 3.04
C THR A 68 -13.07 0.36 4.38
N MET A 69 -13.77 -0.74 4.57
CA MET A 69 -13.63 -1.54 5.77
C MET A 69 -12.63 -2.67 5.52
N HIS A 70 -11.65 -2.75 6.40
CA HIS A 70 -10.69 -3.83 6.39
C HIS A 70 -11.11 -4.88 7.42
N LYS A 71 -11.23 -6.14 6.97
CA LYS A 71 -11.55 -7.29 7.81
C LYS A 71 -10.39 -8.28 7.75
N GLY A 72 -10.21 -9.05 8.81
CA GLY A 72 -9.18 -10.07 8.92
C GLY A 72 -8.36 -9.93 10.18
N ASP A 73 -7.20 -10.55 10.19
CA ASP A 73 -6.31 -10.60 11.35
C ASP A 73 -5.40 -9.36 11.41
N LYS A 74 -5.99 -8.25 11.82
CA LYS A 74 -5.27 -6.98 12.03
C LYS A 74 -4.27 -7.07 13.18
N GLU A 75 -4.66 -7.67 14.28
CA GLU A 75 -3.83 -7.72 15.50
C GLU A 75 -2.59 -8.58 15.27
N GLY A 76 -2.77 -9.76 14.66
CA GLY A 76 -1.66 -10.61 14.27
C GLY A 76 -0.71 -9.90 13.31
N TYR A 77 -1.24 -9.19 12.28
CA TYR A 77 -0.43 -8.40 11.36
C TYR A 77 0.39 -7.32 12.08
N GLN A 78 -0.25 -6.55 12.96
CA GLN A 78 0.45 -5.50 13.71
C GLN A 78 1.54 -6.08 14.61
N LYS A 79 1.24 -7.18 15.30
CA LYS A 79 2.20 -7.91 16.12
C LYS A 79 3.38 -8.40 15.27
N PHE A 80 3.11 -9.05 14.13
CA PHE A 80 4.14 -9.52 13.20
C PHE A 80 5.06 -8.37 12.76
N ILE A 81 4.50 -7.22 12.36
CA ILE A 81 5.30 -6.07 11.95
C ILE A 81 6.17 -5.56 13.10
N LEU A 82 5.63 -5.40 14.30
CA LEU A 82 6.37 -4.89 15.45
C LEU A 82 7.51 -5.83 15.88
N GLU A 83 7.30 -7.14 15.83
CA GLU A 83 8.28 -8.13 16.22
C GLU A 83 9.35 -8.40 15.17
N ASN A 84 9.00 -8.26 13.88
CA ASN A 84 9.88 -8.68 12.79
C ASN A 84 10.51 -7.53 11.98
N ALA A 85 9.96 -6.31 12.03
CA ALA A 85 10.49 -5.20 11.23
C ALA A 85 11.97 -4.93 11.48
N VAL A 86 12.44 -5.12 12.70
CA VAL A 86 13.85 -4.95 13.09
C VAL A 86 14.81 -5.86 12.31
N ASN A 87 14.32 -6.96 11.75
CA ASN A 87 15.13 -7.91 10.97
C ASN A 87 15.23 -7.53 9.49
N TYR A 88 14.60 -6.43 9.07
CA TYR A 88 14.63 -5.94 7.70
C TYR A 88 15.38 -4.61 7.60
N ASP A 89 16.14 -4.45 6.54
CA ASP A 89 16.79 -3.17 6.23
C ASP A 89 15.77 -2.11 5.82
N CYS A 90 14.68 -2.56 5.17
CA CYS A 90 13.64 -1.66 4.70
C CYS A 90 12.30 -2.38 4.53
N MET A 91 11.23 -1.67 4.87
CA MET A 91 9.85 -2.06 4.60
C MET A 91 9.24 -1.15 3.52
N VAL A 92 8.65 -1.76 2.49
CA VAL A 92 7.97 -1.07 1.39
C VAL A 92 6.47 -1.32 1.49
N ALA A 93 5.74 -0.30 1.88
CA ALA A 93 4.28 -0.32 1.98
C ALA A 93 3.66 0.17 0.67
N VAL A 94 2.93 -0.69 -0.04
CA VAL A 94 2.43 -0.41 -1.39
C VAL A 94 0.99 0.08 -1.35
N GLY A 95 0.78 1.29 -1.85
CA GLY A 95 -0.52 1.96 -1.94
C GLY A 95 -0.98 2.57 -0.63
N THR A 96 -2.11 3.26 -0.68
CA THR A 96 -2.90 3.70 0.47
C THR A 96 -4.29 3.07 0.36
N GLN A 97 -5.12 3.16 1.42
CA GLN A 97 -6.48 2.62 1.39
C GLN A 97 -6.50 1.08 1.22
N THR A 98 -5.45 0.42 1.68
CA THR A 98 -5.29 -1.04 1.67
C THR A 98 -5.24 -1.56 3.11
N SER A 99 -5.61 -2.82 3.32
CA SER A 99 -5.61 -3.41 4.66
C SER A 99 -4.26 -3.23 5.35
N PHE A 100 -3.18 -3.62 4.69
CA PHE A 100 -1.86 -3.66 5.30
C PHE A 100 -1.32 -2.26 5.64
N VAL A 101 -1.47 -1.30 4.73
CA VAL A 101 -1.03 0.08 5.01
C VAL A 101 -1.88 0.69 6.11
N ASP A 102 -3.21 0.58 6.03
CA ASP A 102 -4.12 1.18 7.01
C ASP A 102 -3.99 0.54 8.41
N TRP A 103 -3.64 -0.73 8.49
CA TRP A 103 -3.35 -1.40 9.75
C TRP A 103 -1.98 -1.03 10.32
N MET A 104 -1.03 -0.65 9.46
CA MET A 104 0.31 -0.23 9.88
C MET A 104 0.32 1.24 10.36
N LEU A 105 -0.46 2.13 9.75
CA LEU A 105 -0.44 3.57 10.09
C LEU A 105 -0.59 3.87 11.59
N PRO A 106 -1.43 3.16 12.38
CA PRO A 106 -1.54 3.40 13.83
C PRO A 106 -0.30 3.05 14.63
N ILE A 107 0.55 2.16 14.12
CA ILE A 107 1.75 1.65 14.81
C ILE A 107 3.06 2.14 14.16
N ILE A 108 2.97 3.00 13.15
CA ILE A 108 4.11 3.40 12.30
C ILE A 108 5.30 3.95 13.08
N ASP A 109 5.05 4.63 14.22
CA ASP A 109 6.08 5.17 15.10
C ASP A 109 6.88 4.08 15.82
N GLN A 110 6.35 2.88 15.94
CA GLN A 110 6.96 1.74 16.62
C GLN A 110 7.71 0.81 15.66
N VAL A 111 7.54 0.98 14.36
CA VAL A 111 8.18 0.14 13.33
C VAL A 111 9.66 0.45 13.23
N GLN A 112 10.50 -0.53 13.55
CA GLN A 112 11.96 -0.38 13.69
C GLN A 112 12.73 -0.83 12.43
N CYS A 113 12.41 -0.21 11.29
CA CYS A 113 13.22 -0.31 10.07
C CYS A 113 12.98 0.94 9.22
N ARG A 114 13.73 1.10 8.14
CA ARG A 114 13.44 2.14 7.15
C ARG A 114 12.10 1.87 6.47
N LYS A 115 11.26 2.88 6.39
CA LYS A 115 9.88 2.77 5.88
C LYS A 115 9.72 3.56 4.60
N ILE A 116 9.30 2.90 3.54
CA ILE A 116 8.99 3.49 2.24
C ILE A 116 7.50 3.32 1.96
N LEU A 117 6.83 4.40 1.62
CA LEU A 117 5.48 4.37 1.07
C LEU A 117 5.57 4.44 -0.46
N TYR A 118 5.17 3.39 -1.15
CA TYR A 118 5.16 3.33 -2.60
C TYR A 118 3.74 3.54 -3.13
N LEU A 119 3.47 4.73 -3.66
CA LEU A 119 2.16 5.14 -4.15
C LEU A 119 2.04 4.91 -5.65
N HIS A 120 0.97 4.24 -6.05
CA HIS A 120 0.57 4.14 -7.46
C HIS A 120 -0.40 5.25 -7.85
N SER A 121 -1.26 5.65 -6.94
CA SER A 121 -2.20 6.78 -7.07
C SER A 121 -2.92 6.99 -5.73
N ILE A 122 -3.71 8.05 -5.64
CA ILE A 122 -4.67 8.31 -4.56
C ILE A 122 -6.04 8.57 -5.15
N TRP A 123 -7.06 8.72 -4.27
CA TRP A 123 -8.37 9.14 -4.72
C TRP A 123 -8.30 10.52 -5.40
N ASP A 124 -8.82 10.62 -6.63
CA ASP A 124 -8.95 11.90 -7.32
C ASP A 124 -10.16 12.68 -6.79
N PHE A 125 -9.88 13.80 -6.14
CA PHE A 125 -10.91 14.67 -5.55
C PHE A 125 -11.59 15.59 -6.57
N LYS A 126 -11.05 15.67 -7.81
CA LYS A 126 -11.64 16.49 -8.88
C LYS A 126 -12.97 15.91 -9.35
N TYR A 127 -13.88 16.78 -9.76
CA TYR A 127 -15.11 16.39 -10.39
C TYR A 127 -14.90 16.30 -11.92
N HIS A 128 -15.40 15.22 -12.51
CA HIS A 128 -15.37 14.96 -13.93
C HIS A 128 -16.78 15.01 -14.53
N LYS A 129 -16.91 15.14 -15.86
CA LYS A 129 -18.22 15.21 -16.52
C LYS A 129 -19.13 14.08 -16.12
N ASN A 130 -18.62 12.84 -16.09
CA ASN A 130 -19.38 11.65 -15.76
C ASN A 130 -19.96 11.65 -14.32
N ASP A 131 -19.40 12.47 -13.42
CA ASP A 131 -19.96 12.63 -12.07
C ASP A 131 -21.30 13.38 -12.09
N PHE A 132 -21.59 14.14 -13.15
CA PHE A 132 -22.80 14.94 -13.33
C PHE A 132 -23.84 14.23 -14.23
N ASP A 133 -23.58 13.04 -14.76
CA ASP A 133 -24.50 12.31 -15.62
C ASP A 133 -25.79 11.89 -14.88
N SER A 134 -25.74 11.80 -13.56
CA SER A 134 -26.91 11.56 -12.72
C SER A 134 -26.72 12.09 -11.30
N ILE A 135 -27.82 12.40 -10.63
CA ILE A 135 -27.81 12.81 -9.20
C ILE A 135 -27.15 11.71 -8.34
N ASN A 136 -27.38 10.45 -8.66
CA ASN A 136 -26.77 9.31 -7.94
C ASN A 136 -25.24 9.31 -8.07
N ASN A 137 -24.69 9.55 -9.26
CA ASN A 137 -23.26 9.65 -9.48
C ASN A 137 -22.65 10.81 -8.70
N LEU A 138 -23.31 11.97 -8.75
CA LEU A 138 -22.87 13.15 -7.99
C LEU A 138 -22.86 12.87 -6.49
N CYS A 139 -23.93 12.31 -5.93
CA CYS A 139 -24.01 11.96 -4.52
C CYS A 139 -22.91 10.96 -4.12
N LYS A 140 -22.66 9.95 -4.93
CA LYS A 140 -21.57 8.97 -4.69
C LYS A 140 -20.21 9.65 -4.69
N LYS A 141 -19.94 10.55 -5.64
CA LYS A 141 -18.68 11.30 -5.73
C LYS A 141 -18.48 12.22 -4.53
N VAL A 142 -19.50 12.99 -4.15
CA VAL A 142 -19.47 13.86 -2.98
C VAL A 142 -19.16 13.04 -1.72
N TRP A 143 -19.91 11.95 -1.51
CA TRP A 143 -19.70 11.09 -0.34
C TRP A 143 -18.29 10.48 -0.31
N ALA A 144 -17.80 10.02 -1.45
CA ALA A 144 -16.44 9.50 -1.57
C ALA A 144 -15.38 10.58 -1.28
N ASN A 145 -15.57 11.80 -1.82
CA ASN A 145 -14.67 12.92 -1.54
C ASN A 145 -14.61 13.26 -0.05
N VAL A 146 -15.77 13.32 0.62
CA VAL A 146 -15.82 13.59 2.08
C VAL A 146 -15.10 12.49 2.85
N ARG A 147 -15.41 11.22 2.55
CA ARG A 147 -14.82 10.06 3.21
C ARG A 147 -13.30 10.04 3.07
N TRP A 148 -12.79 10.19 1.85
CA TRP A 148 -11.35 10.17 1.59
C TRP A 148 -10.64 11.41 2.13
N LYS A 149 -11.32 12.56 2.19
CA LYS A 149 -10.78 13.75 2.86
C LYS A 149 -10.59 13.50 4.35
N ILE A 150 -11.56 12.84 5.00
CA ILE A 150 -11.45 12.44 6.41
C ILE A 150 -10.27 11.46 6.59
N TYR A 151 -10.16 10.46 5.75
CA TYR A 151 -9.06 9.48 5.76
C TYR A 151 -7.68 10.17 5.69
N TYR A 152 -7.46 10.98 4.67
CA TYR A 152 -6.18 11.66 4.47
C TYR A 152 -5.89 12.71 5.56
N ASN A 153 -6.91 13.34 6.13
CA ASN A 153 -6.73 14.24 7.28
C ASN A 153 -6.32 13.46 8.54
N LYS A 154 -6.97 12.35 8.80
CA LYS A 154 -6.67 11.47 9.94
C LYS A 154 -5.24 10.96 9.92
N TRP A 155 -4.77 10.51 8.76
CA TRP A 155 -3.49 9.83 8.62
C TRP A 155 -2.32 10.72 8.19
N GLY A 156 -2.54 12.02 7.98
CA GLY A 156 -1.53 12.95 7.51
C GLY A 156 -0.23 12.95 8.34
N LYS A 157 -0.35 12.87 9.67
CA LYS A 157 0.82 12.78 10.56
C LYS A 157 1.57 11.45 10.39
N ALA A 158 0.84 10.35 10.17
CA ALA A 158 1.44 9.04 9.97
C ALA A 158 2.18 8.94 8.62
N PHE A 159 1.67 9.59 7.56
CA PHE A 159 2.38 9.65 6.28
C PHE A 159 3.74 10.35 6.37
N LYS A 160 3.88 11.35 7.27
CA LYS A 160 5.16 12.03 7.53
C LYS A 160 6.18 11.16 8.27
N LYS A 161 5.81 9.98 8.75
CA LYS A 161 6.69 9.04 9.46
C LYS A 161 7.36 8.02 8.52
N PHE A 162 6.98 8.02 7.26
CA PHE A 162 7.74 7.29 6.25
C PHE A 162 9.04 8.04 5.94
N ASP A 163 10.14 7.31 5.83
CA ASP A 163 11.45 7.88 5.51
C ASP A 163 11.50 8.37 4.06
N ASN A 164 10.75 7.71 3.17
CA ASN A 164 10.59 8.14 1.78
C ASN A 164 9.18 7.82 1.29
N VAL A 165 8.67 8.66 0.41
CA VAL A 165 7.47 8.39 -0.40
C VAL A 165 7.89 8.30 -1.85
N ILE A 166 7.59 7.18 -2.50
CA ILE A 166 7.88 6.94 -3.93
C ILE A 166 6.58 7.04 -4.71
N GLN A 167 6.63 7.67 -5.87
CA GLN A 167 5.51 7.77 -6.80
C GLN A 167 5.97 7.46 -8.23
N LEU A 168 5.04 7.00 -9.06
CA LEU A 168 5.33 6.59 -10.44
C LEU A 168 5.55 7.77 -11.37
N HIS A 169 4.96 8.93 -11.07
CA HIS A 169 4.95 10.04 -12.01
C HIS A 169 4.80 11.38 -11.29
N GLN A 170 5.61 12.37 -11.67
CA GLN A 170 5.55 13.73 -11.10
C GLN A 170 4.26 14.51 -11.45
N PHE A 171 3.57 14.13 -12.53
CA PHE A 171 2.31 14.73 -12.95
C PHE A 171 1.07 14.02 -12.33
N ASP A 172 1.28 12.97 -11.54
CA ASP A 172 0.19 12.33 -10.82
C ASP A 172 -0.40 13.30 -9.78
N TYR A 173 -1.71 13.27 -9.64
CA TYR A 173 -2.41 14.05 -8.63
C TYR A 173 -1.88 13.77 -7.22
N ALA A 174 -1.47 12.56 -6.94
CA ALA A 174 -0.88 12.16 -5.66
C ALA A 174 0.39 12.96 -5.32
N TYR A 175 1.26 13.22 -6.31
CA TYR A 175 2.49 13.98 -6.10
C TYR A 175 2.20 15.39 -5.58
N THR A 176 1.36 16.11 -6.30
CA THR A 176 0.96 17.48 -5.92
C THR A 176 0.19 17.49 -4.59
N TYR A 177 -0.67 16.49 -4.36
CA TYR A 177 -1.45 16.38 -3.13
C TYR A 177 -0.57 16.16 -1.90
N PHE A 178 0.39 15.23 -1.96
CA PHE A 178 1.30 14.95 -0.84
C PHE A 178 2.23 16.12 -0.57
N LYS A 179 2.76 16.77 -1.61
CA LYS A 179 3.59 17.97 -1.48
C LYS A 179 2.83 19.11 -0.81
N ASN A 180 1.67 19.48 -1.36
CA ASN A 180 0.94 20.66 -0.87
C ASN A 180 0.29 20.46 0.49
N LYS A 181 -0.17 19.23 0.78
CA LYS A 181 -0.92 18.97 2.02
C LYS A 181 -0.04 18.55 3.19
N TYR A 182 1.00 17.81 2.92
CA TYR A 182 1.83 17.23 3.97
C TYR A 182 3.26 17.75 3.97
N ASP A 183 3.65 18.54 2.98
CA ASP A 183 5.03 18.98 2.78
C ASP A 183 5.97 17.78 2.62
N ILE A 184 5.50 16.78 1.89
CA ILE A 184 6.27 15.56 1.57
C ILE A 184 6.75 15.65 0.13
N GLU A 185 8.06 15.70 -0.03
CA GLU A 185 8.71 15.64 -1.34
C GLU A 185 8.92 14.17 -1.73
N SER A 186 8.16 13.71 -2.73
CA SER A 186 8.19 12.31 -3.15
C SER A 186 9.30 12.07 -4.17
N ILE A 187 9.92 10.89 -4.11
CA ILE A 187 10.85 10.41 -5.13
C ILE A 187 10.03 9.85 -6.28
N VAL A 188 10.36 10.25 -7.51
CA VAL A 188 9.70 9.72 -8.71
C VAL A 188 10.52 8.58 -9.27
N ILE A 189 9.90 7.42 -9.43
CA ILE A 189 10.47 6.25 -10.11
C ILE A 189 9.47 5.84 -11.20
N GLU A 190 9.76 6.19 -12.43
CA GLU A 190 8.92 5.85 -13.57
C GLU A 190 9.04 4.35 -13.92
N ASN A 191 7.93 3.76 -14.37
CA ASN A 191 7.86 2.36 -14.82
C ASN A 191 8.34 2.21 -16.27
#